data_81bd080dbe06b23800db283c0dd5cfdf
#
_entry.id   81bd080dbe06b23800db283c0dd5cfdf
#
_cell.length_a   1.000
_cell.length_b   1.000
_cell.length_c   1.000
_cell.angle_alpha   90.00
_cell.angle_beta   90.00
_cell.angle_gamma   90.00
#
_symmetry.space_group_name_H-M   'P 1'
#
loop_
_entity.id
_entity.type
_entity.pdbx_description
1 polymer ?
#
loop_
_entity_poly.entity_id
_entity_poly.type
_entity_poly.pdbx_seq_one_letter_code
_entity_poly.pdbx_strand_id
1 'polypeptide(L)'
;IGEKVDELRTQAQNFKSNKLVIAQNSMIDMYSADGYSKVLSDVISSMAPKYVLMGHSYMVRDFVPRVSAKLSIPFVSDIISVDFNNGSPLFSKQVFNAKLATSIEVSSNQALLSFQSAAFSSDDIQEGGPDSEEVFDVQLTEQDIRTQSEPEFQESASGVDLTAAELIVSVGRGVESEDNLPTMQSLADAMGAEVASSRPVVDMGWLPPYRQVGSSGQVVSPKLYFSLGISGAIQHVVGMKGSKNILAINKDEDAPIFEIADYAVIGDLLEIVPKLTEEINNSK
;
A
#
# COMPACT_ATOMS: atom_id res chain seq x y z
N ILE A 1 -6.52 16.93 -6.12
CA ILE A 1 -6.22 18.07 -5.22
C ILE A 1 -4.70 18.27 -5.20
N GLY A 2 -4.21 19.49 -5.37
CA GLY A 2 -2.79 19.83 -5.32
C GLY A 2 -2.49 21.14 -6.06
N GLU A 3 -1.20 21.48 -6.22
CA GLU A 3 -0.76 22.57 -7.12
C GLU A 3 -0.40 21.99 -8.49
N LYS A 4 0.50 21.01 -8.53
CA LYS A 4 0.99 20.37 -9.76
C LYS A 4 0.17 19.14 -10.09
N VAL A 5 -1.00 19.34 -10.70
CA VAL A 5 -1.96 18.27 -10.94
C VAL A 5 -1.92 17.69 -12.36
N ASP A 6 -1.07 18.20 -13.27
CA ASP A 6 -1.09 17.84 -14.69
C ASP A 6 -0.76 16.35 -14.94
N GLU A 7 0.20 15.80 -14.20
CA GLU A 7 0.55 14.38 -14.30
C GLU A 7 -0.60 13.48 -13.82
N LEU A 8 -1.17 13.80 -12.65
CA LEU A 8 -2.32 13.08 -12.09
C LEU A 8 -3.55 13.21 -12.99
N ARG A 9 -3.75 14.38 -13.61
CA ARG A 9 -4.80 14.62 -14.60
C ARG A 9 -4.64 13.70 -15.80
N THR A 10 -3.40 13.60 -16.32
CA THR A 10 -3.08 12.71 -17.45
C THR A 10 -3.35 11.25 -17.09
N GLN A 11 -2.98 10.82 -15.89
CA GLN A 11 -3.28 9.46 -15.41
C GLN A 11 -4.80 9.25 -15.27
N ALA A 12 -5.53 10.20 -14.68
CA ALA A 12 -6.98 10.10 -14.50
C ALA A 12 -7.75 10.06 -15.83
N GLN A 13 -7.21 10.62 -16.90
CA GLN A 13 -7.80 10.55 -18.25
C GLN A 13 -7.79 9.15 -18.87
N ASN A 14 -7.05 8.21 -18.30
CA ASN A 14 -7.05 6.82 -18.75
C ASN A 14 -8.19 5.98 -18.15
N PHE A 15 -8.93 6.52 -17.19
CA PHE A 15 -9.97 5.78 -16.47
C PHE A 15 -11.36 6.32 -16.78
N LYS A 16 -12.30 5.42 -17.09
CA LYS A 16 -13.68 5.78 -17.36
C LYS A 16 -14.35 6.38 -16.12
N SER A 17 -14.84 7.60 -16.24
CA SER A 17 -15.59 8.28 -15.18
C SER A 17 -16.58 9.30 -15.80
N ASN A 18 -17.61 9.68 -15.04
CA ASN A 18 -18.57 10.67 -15.50
C ASN A 18 -17.98 12.09 -15.49
N LYS A 19 -17.12 12.38 -14.51
CA LYS A 19 -16.52 13.71 -14.35
C LYS A 19 -15.16 13.62 -13.66
N LEU A 20 -14.19 14.38 -14.17
CA LEU A 20 -12.94 14.69 -13.50
C LEU A 20 -13.05 16.08 -12.86
N VAL A 21 -12.86 16.17 -11.57
CA VAL A 21 -12.85 17.44 -10.83
C VAL A 21 -11.44 17.76 -10.39
N ILE A 22 -10.95 18.93 -10.80
CA ILE A 22 -9.61 19.42 -10.50
C ILE A 22 -9.73 20.53 -9.46
N ALA A 23 -9.13 20.33 -8.28
CA ALA A 23 -9.03 21.32 -7.23
C ALA A 23 -7.56 21.72 -7.09
N GLN A 24 -7.18 22.86 -7.67
CA GLN A 24 -5.80 23.34 -7.77
C GLN A 24 -5.62 24.64 -7.03
N ASN A 25 -4.54 24.74 -6.22
CA ASN A 25 -4.18 25.98 -5.54
C ASN A 25 -2.70 25.95 -5.15
N SER A 26 -1.97 27.08 -5.31
CA SER A 26 -0.55 27.19 -4.98
C SER A 26 -0.24 27.05 -3.49
N MET A 27 -1.20 27.33 -2.61
CA MET A 27 -1.02 27.21 -1.16
C MET A 27 -0.97 25.76 -0.67
N ILE A 28 -1.26 24.78 -1.55
CA ILE A 28 -1.18 23.33 -1.28
C ILE A 28 -0.15 22.64 -2.19
N ASP A 29 0.88 23.36 -2.64
CA ASP A 29 2.05 22.78 -3.33
C ASP A 29 2.74 21.77 -2.42
N MET A 30 2.98 22.16 -1.18
CA MET A 30 3.42 21.25 -0.15
C MET A 30 2.23 20.74 0.64
N TYR A 31 2.29 19.45 1.01
CA TYR A 31 1.24 18.84 1.79
C TYR A 31 0.99 19.61 3.09
N SER A 32 -0.28 19.92 3.34
CA SER A 32 -0.77 20.47 4.60
C SER A 32 -2.07 19.79 4.95
N ALA A 33 -2.14 19.12 6.11
CA ALA A 33 -3.35 18.46 6.58
C ALA A 33 -4.53 19.45 6.69
N ASP A 34 -4.27 20.67 7.09
CA ASP A 34 -5.27 21.74 7.19
C ASP A 34 -5.80 22.14 5.80
N GLY A 35 -4.89 22.41 4.83
CA GLY A 35 -5.24 22.78 3.47
C GLY A 35 -6.02 21.68 2.75
N TYR A 36 -5.51 20.46 2.76
CA TYR A 36 -6.21 19.30 2.15
C TYR A 36 -7.57 19.04 2.78
N SER A 37 -7.69 19.16 4.13
CA SER A 37 -8.97 19.01 4.83
C SER A 37 -9.97 20.08 4.44
N LYS A 38 -9.52 21.33 4.26
CA LYS A 38 -10.39 22.45 3.84
C LYS A 38 -10.91 22.21 2.43
N VAL A 39 -9.99 21.96 1.47
CA VAL A 39 -10.34 21.75 0.06
C VAL A 39 -11.28 20.56 -0.11
N LEU A 40 -10.95 19.40 0.48
CA LEU A 40 -11.81 18.21 0.37
C LEU A 40 -13.18 18.44 1.02
N SER A 41 -13.24 19.15 2.15
CA SER A 41 -14.52 19.48 2.79
C SER A 41 -15.39 20.36 1.90
N ASP A 42 -14.80 21.34 1.21
CA ASP A 42 -15.53 22.24 0.32
C ASP A 42 -16.04 21.49 -0.92
N VAL A 43 -15.22 20.62 -1.52
CA VAL A 43 -15.62 19.74 -2.64
C VAL A 43 -16.78 18.83 -2.23
N ILE A 44 -16.68 18.16 -1.07
CA ILE A 44 -17.74 17.27 -0.56
C ILE A 44 -19.03 18.06 -0.31
N SER A 45 -18.93 19.25 0.29
CA SER A 45 -20.10 20.10 0.58
C SER A 45 -20.79 20.58 -0.69
N SER A 46 -20.01 20.86 -1.74
CA SER A 46 -20.54 21.28 -3.04
C SER A 46 -21.20 20.15 -3.82
N MET A 47 -20.56 18.96 -3.84
CA MET A 47 -20.99 17.84 -4.68
C MET A 47 -21.95 16.88 -3.97
N ALA A 48 -21.96 16.90 -2.64
CA ALA A 48 -22.79 16.04 -1.78
C ALA A 48 -22.75 14.53 -2.17
N PRO A 49 -21.56 13.91 -2.42
CA PRO A 49 -21.47 12.53 -2.81
C PRO A 49 -21.95 11.59 -1.68
N LYS A 50 -22.54 10.44 -2.04
CA LYS A 50 -22.93 9.42 -1.07
C LYS A 50 -21.68 8.78 -0.41
N TYR A 51 -20.69 8.47 -1.22
CA TYR A 51 -19.42 7.88 -0.76
C TYR A 51 -18.24 8.64 -1.35
N VAL A 52 -17.21 8.88 -0.52
CA VAL A 52 -15.90 9.39 -0.95
C VAL A 52 -14.89 8.28 -0.73
N LEU A 53 -14.33 7.75 -1.83
CA LEU A 53 -13.41 6.61 -1.83
C LEU A 53 -11.97 7.09 -1.97
N MET A 54 -11.05 6.52 -1.18
CA MET A 54 -9.64 6.90 -1.16
C MET A 54 -8.75 5.68 -0.93
N GLY A 55 -7.51 5.68 -1.44
CA GLY A 55 -6.49 4.75 -1.00
C GLY A 55 -6.12 5.00 0.47
N HIS A 56 -5.87 3.94 1.26
CA HIS A 56 -5.49 4.06 2.67
C HIS A 56 -3.99 4.40 2.81
N SER A 57 -3.63 5.64 2.47
CA SER A 57 -2.26 6.18 2.58
C SER A 57 -2.02 6.91 3.91
N TYR A 58 -0.76 7.21 4.21
CA TYR A 58 -0.41 8.03 5.38
C TYR A 58 -1.05 9.42 5.32
N MET A 59 -1.10 10.07 4.15
CA MET A 59 -1.81 11.34 3.97
C MET A 59 -3.30 11.21 4.34
N VAL A 60 -3.98 10.19 3.82
CA VAL A 60 -5.40 9.96 4.08
C VAL A 60 -5.66 9.71 5.57
N ARG A 61 -4.78 8.99 6.25
CA ARG A 61 -4.85 8.75 7.70
C ARG A 61 -4.69 10.03 8.52
N ASP A 62 -3.96 11.02 8.01
CA ASP A 62 -3.75 12.30 8.69
C ASP A 62 -4.92 13.27 8.47
N PHE A 63 -5.30 13.57 7.21
CA PHE A 63 -6.26 14.64 6.97
C PHE A 63 -7.74 14.22 6.94
N VAL A 64 -8.06 12.98 6.55
CA VAL A 64 -9.47 12.54 6.40
C VAL A 64 -10.24 12.46 7.72
N PRO A 65 -9.66 12.04 8.86
CA PRO A 65 -10.33 12.16 10.16
C PRO A 65 -10.75 13.61 10.50
N ARG A 66 -9.97 14.60 10.06
CA ARG A 66 -10.31 16.03 10.26
C ARG A 66 -11.51 16.42 9.39
N VAL A 67 -11.58 15.93 8.13
CA VAL A 67 -12.74 16.12 7.24
C VAL A 67 -13.99 15.47 7.84
N SER A 68 -13.87 14.24 8.34
CA SER A 68 -14.95 13.51 9.01
C SER A 68 -15.52 14.31 10.18
N ALA A 69 -14.65 14.81 11.06
CA ALA A 69 -15.05 15.63 12.21
C ALA A 69 -15.70 16.95 11.78
N LYS A 70 -15.12 17.64 10.77
CA LYS A 70 -15.61 18.93 10.28
C LYS A 70 -16.99 18.85 9.66
N LEU A 71 -17.24 17.80 8.87
CA LEU A 71 -18.51 17.59 8.16
C LEU A 71 -19.51 16.74 8.97
N SER A 72 -19.09 16.16 10.10
CA SER A 72 -19.89 15.22 10.91
C SER A 72 -20.38 14.01 10.10
N ILE A 73 -19.54 13.47 9.21
CA ILE A 73 -19.80 12.27 8.41
C ILE A 73 -18.87 11.13 8.84
N PRO A 74 -19.34 9.86 8.87
CA PRO A 74 -18.53 8.74 9.34
C PRO A 74 -17.34 8.48 8.40
N PHE A 75 -16.22 8.03 8.98
CA PHE A 75 -15.04 7.55 8.26
C PHE A 75 -14.79 6.08 8.58
N VAL A 76 -14.88 5.21 7.57
CA VAL A 76 -14.49 3.80 7.64
C VAL A 76 -13.13 3.65 6.97
N SER A 77 -12.12 3.34 7.77
CA SER A 77 -10.73 3.27 7.32
C SER A 77 -10.25 1.84 7.15
N ASP A 78 -9.27 1.65 6.25
CA ASP A 78 -8.52 0.41 6.06
C ASP A 78 -9.42 -0.78 5.66
N ILE A 79 -10.27 -0.55 4.67
CA ILE A 79 -11.20 -1.55 4.13
C ILE A 79 -10.41 -2.53 3.26
N ILE A 80 -10.66 -3.84 3.47
CA ILE A 80 -10.00 -4.93 2.75
C ILE A 80 -10.93 -5.68 1.79
N SER A 81 -12.23 -5.57 1.96
CA SER A 81 -13.22 -6.12 1.02
C SER A 81 -14.54 -5.36 1.09
N VAL A 82 -15.31 -5.45 0.00
CA VAL A 82 -16.66 -4.94 -0.10
C VAL A 82 -17.57 -6.07 -0.57
N ASP A 83 -18.57 -6.38 0.23
CA ASP A 83 -19.64 -7.31 -0.11
C ASP A 83 -20.96 -6.53 -0.23
N PHE A 84 -21.99 -7.16 -0.80
CA PHE A 84 -23.30 -6.55 -0.89
C PHE A 84 -24.34 -7.39 -0.17
N ASN A 85 -25.00 -6.80 0.82
CA ASN A 85 -26.12 -7.40 1.53
C ASN A 85 -27.42 -6.68 1.13
N ASN A 86 -28.35 -7.37 0.46
CA ASN A 86 -29.61 -6.81 -0.03
C ASN A 86 -29.43 -5.48 -0.82
N GLY A 87 -28.33 -5.36 -1.59
CA GLY A 87 -28.03 -4.17 -2.37
C GLY A 87 -27.35 -3.03 -1.59
N SER A 88 -27.10 -3.19 -0.30
CA SER A 88 -26.31 -2.27 0.53
C SER A 88 -24.86 -2.77 0.65
N PRO A 89 -23.86 -1.88 0.50
CA PRO A 89 -22.46 -2.27 0.65
C PRO A 89 -22.12 -2.57 2.11
N LEU A 90 -21.40 -3.68 2.31
CA LEU A 90 -20.87 -4.14 3.59
C LEU A 90 -19.34 -4.07 3.50
N PHE A 91 -18.73 -3.23 4.33
CA PHE A 91 -17.29 -2.97 4.30
C PHE A 91 -16.59 -3.80 5.36
N SER A 92 -15.65 -4.66 4.96
CA SER A 92 -14.86 -5.45 5.89
C SER A 92 -13.50 -4.83 6.13
N LYS A 93 -13.07 -4.82 7.40
CA LYS A 93 -11.75 -4.36 7.80
C LYS A 93 -11.16 -5.27 8.88
N GLN A 94 -9.84 -5.26 8.98
CA GLN A 94 -9.14 -5.97 10.05
C GLN A 94 -9.06 -5.14 11.32
N VAL A 95 -9.13 -5.82 12.46
CA VAL A 95 -8.99 -5.24 13.80
C VAL A 95 -8.09 -6.12 14.67
N PHE A 96 -7.58 -5.58 15.78
CA PHE A 96 -6.68 -6.28 16.70
C PHE A 96 -5.45 -6.88 16.01
N ASN A 97 -4.71 -6.06 15.25
CA ASN A 97 -3.52 -6.47 14.48
C ASN A 97 -3.84 -7.65 13.54
N ALA A 98 -4.92 -7.53 12.78
CA ALA A 98 -5.40 -8.52 11.80
C ALA A 98 -5.84 -9.88 12.38
N LYS A 99 -5.98 -10.01 13.70
CA LYS A 99 -6.48 -11.24 14.33
C LYS A 99 -7.97 -11.48 14.11
N LEU A 100 -8.73 -10.40 13.90
CA LEU A 100 -10.16 -10.44 13.64
C LEU A 100 -10.50 -9.57 12.43
N ALA A 101 -11.58 -9.91 11.75
CA ALA A 101 -12.22 -9.06 10.76
C ALA A 101 -13.60 -8.63 11.28
N THR A 102 -13.99 -7.40 10.97
CA THR A 102 -15.33 -6.89 11.25
C THR A 102 -15.94 -6.35 9.98
N SER A 103 -17.25 -6.53 9.83
CA SER A 103 -18.03 -5.98 8.73
C SER A 103 -18.86 -4.79 9.23
N ILE A 104 -18.84 -3.71 8.48
CA ILE A 104 -19.46 -2.42 8.82
C ILE A 104 -20.46 -2.06 7.74
N GLU A 105 -21.69 -1.80 8.15
CA GLU A 105 -22.72 -1.19 7.30
C GLU A 105 -22.83 0.29 7.66
N VAL A 106 -22.89 1.14 6.63
CA VAL A 106 -23.01 2.60 6.81
C VAL A 106 -24.48 3.00 6.65
N SER A 107 -25.08 3.47 7.74
CA SER A 107 -26.48 3.93 7.76
C SER A 107 -26.65 5.42 7.44
N SER A 108 -25.56 6.21 7.40
CA SER A 108 -25.61 7.63 7.06
C SER A 108 -25.77 7.86 5.56
N ASN A 109 -26.28 9.04 5.19
CA ASN A 109 -26.43 9.44 3.79
C ASN A 109 -25.09 9.68 3.07
N GLN A 110 -24.02 9.94 3.83
CA GLN A 110 -22.67 10.16 3.31
C GLN A 110 -21.65 9.41 4.15
N ALA A 111 -20.55 8.95 3.54
CA ALA A 111 -19.42 8.38 4.24
C ALA A 111 -18.10 8.62 3.51
N LEU A 112 -17.02 8.71 4.29
CA LEU A 112 -15.63 8.67 3.83
C LEU A 112 -15.12 7.23 3.99
N LEU A 113 -14.51 6.68 2.96
CA LEU A 113 -14.07 5.28 2.92
C LEU A 113 -12.63 5.23 2.42
N SER A 114 -11.73 4.57 3.15
CA SER A 114 -10.39 4.33 2.63
C SER A 114 -10.09 2.84 2.52
N PHE A 115 -9.46 2.47 1.41
CA PHE A 115 -9.26 1.10 0.98
C PHE A 115 -7.78 0.74 1.00
N GLN A 116 -7.46 -0.43 1.52
CA GLN A 116 -6.10 -0.97 1.49
C GLN A 116 -5.72 -1.30 0.05
N SER A 117 -4.70 -0.65 -0.50
CA SER A 117 -4.32 -0.75 -1.92
C SER A 117 -4.04 -2.20 -2.36
N ALA A 118 -3.37 -2.99 -1.52
CA ALA A 118 -3.05 -4.38 -1.82
C ALA A 118 -4.24 -5.36 -1.76
N ALA A 119 -5.41 -4.90 -1.30
CA ALA A 119 -6.60 -5.77 -1.17
C ALA A 119 -7.49 -5.77 -2.42
N PHE A 120 -7.21 -4.89 -3.39
CA PHE A 120 -8.02 -4.73 -4.59
C PHE A 120 -7.14 -4.82 -5.84
N SER A 121 -7.55 -5.68 -6.79
CA SER A 121 -6.89 -5.79 -8.10
C SER A 121 -7.28 -4.63 -9.01
N SER A 122 -6.38 -4.25 -9.90
CA SER A 122 -6.62 -3.32 -11.00
C SER A 122 -7.05 -4.00 -12.31
N ASP A 123 -7.20 -5.34 -12.31
CA ASP A 123 -7.42 -6.12 -13.54
C ASP A 123 -8.78 -5.80 -14.23
N ASP A 124 -9.77 -5.33 -13.46
CA ASP A 124 -11.12 -5.04 -13.95
C ASP A 124 -11.38 -3.54 -14.18
N ILE A 125 -10.33 -2.71 -14.20
CA ILE A 125 -10.50 -1.27 -14.41
C ILE A 125 -10.94 -1.02 -15.86
N GLN A 126 -12.04 -0.28 -16.03
CA GLN A 126 -12.49 0.14 -17.36
C GLN A 126 -11.58 1.26 -17.89
N GLU A 127 -10.91 0.98 -19.00
CA GLU A 127 -10.19 1.99 -19.75
C GLU A 127 -11.15 2.99 -20.39
N GLY A 128 -10.70 4.23 -20.55
CA GLY A 128 -11.48 5.31 -21.14
C GLY A 128 -11.09 6.64 -20.53
N GLY A 129 -11.86 7.68 -20.77
CA GLY A 129 -11.64 8.98 -20.16
C GLY A 129 -12.88 9.46 -19.42
N PRO A 130 -12.79 10.57 -18.67
CA PRO A 130 -13.93 11.23 -18.06
C PRO A 130 -14.84 11.81 -19.15
N ASP A 131 -16.16 11.75 -18.93
CA ASP A 131 -17.14 12.33 -19.87
C ASP A 131 -17.09 13.87 -19.85
N SER A 132 -16.65 14.47 -18.75
CA SER A 132 -16.49 15.92 -18.59
C SER A 132 -15.38 16.24 -17.59
N GLU A 133 -14.88 17.48 -17.66
CA GLU A 133 -13.87 18.01 -16.72
C GLU A 133 -14.38 19.32 -16.13
N GLU A 134 -14.13 19.52 -14.84
CA GLU A 134 -14.48 20.75 -14.10
C GLU A 134 -13.30 21.16 -13.21
N VAL A 135 -12.96 22.45 -13.26
CA VAL A 135 -12.03 23.06 -12.32
C VAL A 135 -12.82 23.62 -11.15
N PHE A 136 -12.58 23.06 -9.96
CA PHE A 136 -13.20 23.53 -8.73
C PHE A 136 -12.47 24.76 -8.21
N ASP A 137 -13.21 25.84 -7.95
CA ASP A 137 -12.66 27.09 -7.42
C ASP A 137 -12.29 26.93 -5.93
N VAL A 138 -11.00 26.75 -5.67
CA VAL A 138 -10.45 26.50 -4.33
C VAL A 138 -10.27 27.82 -3.59
N GLN A 139 -11.04 28.00 -2.53
CA GLN A 139 -10.96 29.15 -1.64
C GLN A 139 -10.10 28.82 -0.42
N LEU A 140 -8.81 29.17 -0.48
CA LEU A 140 -7.85 29.05 0.62
C LEU A 140 -7.27 30.42 0.98
N THR A 141 -7.05 30.62 2.27
CA THR A 141 -6.34 31.78 2.84
C THR A 141 -5.20 31.30 3.72
N GLU A 142 -4.25 32.17 4.05
CA GLU A 142 -3.16 31.84 4.98
C GLU A 142 -3.66 31.38 6.36
N GLN A 143 -4.85 31.81 6.77
CA GLN A 143 -5.46 31.42 8.04
C GLN A 143 -5.99 29.98 8.04
N ASP A 144 -6.22 29.40 6.86
CA ASP A 144 -6.66 28.01 6.70
C ASP A 144 -5.51 27.02 6.84
N ILE A 145 -4.25 27.49 6.72
CA ILE A 145 -3.05 26.65 6.77
C ILE A 145 -2.25 26.98 8.03
N ARG A 146 -2.38 26.15 9.06
CA ARG A 146 -1.72 26.35 10.36
C ARG A 146 -0.46 25.54 10.51
N THR A 147 -0.31 24.50 9.68
CA THR A 147 0.86 23.61 9.65
C THR A 147 1.40 23.52 8.23
N GLN A 148 2.71 23.55 8.08
CA GLN A 148 3.38 23.39 6.80
C GLN A 148 4.38 22.24 6.91
N SER A 149 4.35 21.32 5.94
CA SER A 149 5.36 20.27 5.85
C SER A 149 6.68 20.85 5.36
N GLU A 150 7.78 20.28 5.82
CA GLU A 150 9.07 20.48 5.20
C GLU A 150 9.15 19.69 3.88
N PRO A 151 10.07 20.05 2.96
CA PRO A 151 10.31 19.25 1.76
C PRO A 151 10.57 17.77 2.11
N GLU A 152 10.09 16.88 1.26
CA GLU A 152 10.33 15.44 1.46
C GLU A 152 11.83 15.19 1.54
N PHE A 153 12.26 14.58 2.63
CA PHE A 153 13.62 14.12 2.80
C PHE A 153 13.75 12.70 2.24
N GLN A 154 14.42 12.58 1.12
CA GLN A 154 14.75 11.29 0.53
C GLN A 154 16.15 10.89 0.98
N GLU A 155 16.24 9.91 1.86
CA GLU A 155 17.52 9.44 2.45
C GLU A 155 18.45 8.82 1.40
N SER A 156 17.91 8.39 0.26
CA SER A 156 18.67 8.00 -0.93
C SER A 156 17.82 8.09 -2.20
N ALA A 157 18.42 8.56 -3.28
CA ALA A 157 17.79 8.67 -4.61
C ALA A 157 17.53 7.30 -5.31
N SER A 158 17.80 6.19 -4.64
CA SER A 158 17.67 4.81 -5.15
C SER A 158 16.46 4.07 -4.56
N GLY A 159 15.37 4.78 -4.27
CA GLY A 159 14.17 4.18 -3.71
C GLY A 159 13.52 3.19 -4.69
N VAL A 160 13.69 1.90 -4.40
CA VAL A 160 12.93 0.84 -5.07
C VAL A 160 11.49 0.91 -4.57
N ASP A 161 10.54 1.01 -5.49
CA ASP A 161 9.12 0.91 -5.17
C ASP A 161 8.70 -0.58 -5.10
N LEU A 162 8.72 -1.13 -3.89
CA LEU A 162 8.29 -2.51 -3.66
C LEU A 162 6.80 -2.72 -3.93
N THR A 163 5.98 -1.66 -3.92
CA THR A 163 4.53 -1.79 -4.12
C THR A 163 4.18 -2.06 -5.58
N ALA A 164 5.06 -1.65 -6.50
CA ALA A 164 4.94 -1.89 -7.94
C ALA A 164 5.66 -3.18 -8.40
N ALA A 165 6.42 -3.84 -7.52
CA ALA A 165 7.20 -5.02 -7.89
C ALA A 165 6.29 -6.24 -8.14
N GLU A 166 6.47 -6.87 -9.32
CA GLU A 166 5.75 -8.11 -9.66
C GLU A 166 6.29 -9.34 -8.94
N LEU A 167 7.60 -9.37 -8.68
CA LEU A 167 8.31 -10.46 -8.00
C LEU A 167 9.13 -9.89 -6.85
N ILE A 168 9.04 -10.48 -5.68
CA ILE A 168 9.77 -10.05 -4.49
C ILE A 168 10.50 -11.24 -3.86
N VAL A 169 11.80 -11.08 -3.62
CA VAL A 169 12.62 -11.96 -2.77
C VAL A 169 12.81 -11.26 -1.43
N SER A 170 12.15 -11.74 -0.39
CA SER A 170 12.19 -11.13 0.93
C SER A 170 13.03 -11.95 1.89
N VAL A 171 13.97 -11.27 2.56
CA VAL A 171 14.94 -11.90 3.46
C VAL A 171 14.56 -11.66 4.93
N GLY A 172 14.67 -12.71 5.72
CA GLY A 172 14.48 -12.67 7.16
C GLY A 172 15.80 -12.89 7.93
N ARG A 173 15.69 -12.89 9.26
CA ARG A 173 16.81 -13.15 10.15
C ARG A 173 17.45 -14.55 9.93
N GLY A 174 16.72 -15.49 9.33
CA GLY A 174 17.23 -16.82 8.97
C GLY A 174 18.33 -16.81 7.91
N VAL A 175 18.63 -15.66 7.28
CA VAL A 175 19.83 -15.46 6.44
C VAL A 175 21.12 -15.48 7.26
N GLU A 176 21.04 -15.33 8.60
CA GLU A 176 22.07 -15.47 9.61
C GLU A 176 23.14 -14.37 9.64
N SER A 177 23.59 -13.86 8.48
CA SER A 177 24.63 -12.81 8.38
C SER A 177 24.37 -11.89 7.20
N GLU A 178 24.80 -10.62 7.32
CA GLU A 178 24.84 -9.66 6.22
C GLU A 178 25.68 -10.18 5.04
N ASP A 179 26.75 -10.93 5.31
CA ASP A 179 27.62 -11.52 4.28
C ASP A 179 26.89 -12.50 3.34
N ASN A 180 25.73 -13.00 3.75
CA ASN A 180 24.92 -13.92 2.95
C ASN A 180 23.91 -13.18 2.04
N LEU A 181 23.71 -11.86 2.22
CA LEU A 181 22.79 -11.08 1.39
C LEU A 181 23.13 -11.10 -0.11
N PRO A 182 24.41 -11.07 -0.54
CA PRO A 182 24.74 -11.20 -1.96
C PRO A 182 24.21 -12.46 -2.62
N THR A 183 24.11 -13.57 -1.88
CA THR A 183 23.53 -14.83 -2.40
C THR A 183 22.03 -14.66 -2.64
N MET A 184 21.32 -13.97 -1.74
CA MET A 184 19.89 -13.69 -1.89
C MET A 184 19.63 -12.69 -3.02
N GLN A 185 20.50 -11.68 -3.16
CA GLN A 185 20.45 -10.73 -4.27
C GLN A 185 20.65 -11.45 -5.62
N SER A 186 21.59 -12.42 -5.69
CA SER A 186 21.81 -13.18 -6.92
C SER A 186 20.58 -13.98 -7.35
N LEU A 187 19.80 -14.49 -6.40
CA LEU A 187 18.51 -15.12 -6.69
C LEU A 187 17.50 -14.09 -7.24
N ALA A 188 17.40 -12.94 -6.58
CA ALA A 188 16.51 -11.87 -7.03
C ALA A 188 16.88 -11.40 -8.45
N ASP A 189 18.13 -11.20 -8.74
CA ASP A 189 18.64 -10.82 -10.07
C ASP A 189 18.30 -11.90 -11.13
N ALA A 190 18.51 -13.18 -10.77
CA ALA A 190 18.15 -14.29 -11.64
C ALA A 190 16.65 -14.36 -11.92
N MET A 191 15.81 -13.93 -11.01
CA MET A 191 14.34 -13.89 -11.17
C MET A 191 13.83 -12.59 -11.80
N GLY A 192 14.61 -11.52 -11.83
CA GLY A 192 14.15 -10.17 -12.12
C GLY A 192 13.24 -9.62 -11.00
N ALA A 193 13.54 -10.00 -9.77
CA ALA A 193 12.76 -9.65 -8.58
C ALA A 193 13.42 -8.52 -7.78
N GLU A 194 12.61 -7.80 -7.01
CA GLU A 194 13.10 -6.84 -6.02
C GLU A 194 13.41 -7.52 -4.69
N VAL A 195 14.50 -7.06 -4.04
CA VAL A 195 14.84 -7.53 -2.69
C VAL A 195 14.11 -6.72 -1.65
N ALA A 196 13.37 -7.41 -0.78
CA ALA A 196 12.73 -6.86 0.40
C ALA A 196 13.23 -7.56 1.68
N SER A 197 12.76 -7.10 2.84
CA SER A 197 13.14 -7.71 4.10
C SER A 197 12.07 -7.64 5.17
N SER A 198 12.23 -8.48 6.19
CA SER A 198 11.50 -8.35 7.45
C SER A 198 12.18 -7.31 8.37
N ARG A 199 11.42 -6.75 9.31
CA ARG A 199 11.89 -5.75 10.26
C ARG A 199 13.21 -6.11 10.98
N PRO A 200 13.44 -7.34 11.48
CA PRO A 200 14.71 -7.68 12.13
C PRO A 200 15.97 -7.42 11.28
N VAL A 201 15.87 -7.59 9.95
CA VAL A 201 16.98 -7.33 9.03
C VAL A 201 17.29 -5.84 8.92
N VAL A 202 16.26 -5.00 8.94
CA VAL A 202 16.41 -3.53 8.98
C VAL A 202 16.93 -3.07 10.34
N ASP A 203 16.41 -3.61 11.43
CA ASP A 203 16.86 -3.29 12.80
C ASP A 203 18.36 -3.64 13.02
N MET A 204 18.89 -4.66 12.31
CA MET A 204 20.32 -5.01 12.27
C MET A 204 21.15 -4.13 11.32
N GLY A 205 20.51 -3.24 10.55
CA GLY A 205 21.19 -2.37 9.60
C GLY A 205 21.62 -3.04 8.29
N TRP A 206 21.22 -4.29 8.03
CA TRP A 206 21.63 -5.04 6.84
C TRP A 206 20.95 -4.55 5.55
N LEU A 207 19.71 -4.07 5.67
CA LEU A 207 18.97 -3.45 4.56
C LEU A 207 18.30 -2.15 5.04
N PRO A 208 18.14 -1.18 4.14
CA PRO A 208 17.55 0.10 4.50
C PRO A 208 16.04 0.00 4.77
N PRO A 209 15.45 0.94 5.57
CA PRO A 209 14.04 0.91 5.98
C PRO A 209 13.04 0.85 4.84
N TYR A 210 13.33 1.43 3.68
CA TYR A 210 12.44 1.41 2.51
C TYR A 210 12.30 0.01 1.86
N ARG A 211 13.12 -0.97 2.25
CA ARG A 211 12.98 -2.38 1.85
C ARG A 211 12.20 -3.22 2.85
N GLN A 212 11.71 -2.62 3.94
CA GLN A 212 10.95 -3.34 4.94
C GLN A 212 9.52 -3.62 4.47
N VAL A 213 9.10 -4.88 4.60
CA VAL A 213 7.71 -5.33 4.39
C VAL A 213 7.06 -5.65 5.74
N GLY A 214 5.84 -5.22 5.93
CA GLY A 214 5.07 -5.47 7.16
C GLY A 214 4.18 -4.29 7.56
N SER A 215 3.53 -4.40 8.71
CA SER A 215 2.60 -3.37 9.25
C SER A 215 3.26 -2.01 9.54
N SER A 216 4.57 -1.98 9.74
CA SER A 216 5.39 -0.77 9.95
C SER A 216 6.33 -0.48 8.77
N GLY A 217 6.13 -1.11 7.63
CA GLY A 217 6.88 -0.94 6.40
C GLY A 217 5.95 -0.89 5.20
N GLN A 218 6.42 -1.38 4.06
CA GLN A 218 5.63 -1.45 2.84
C GLN A 218 4.59 -2.58 2.90
N VAL A 219 3.43 -2.36 2.32
CA VAL A 219 2.42 -3.40 2.06
C VAL A 219 2.45 -3.72 0.57
N VAL A 220 2.70 -4.99 0.26
CA VAL A 220 2.95 -5.45 -1.11
C VAL A 220 2.01 -6.60 -1.50
N SER A 221 1.75 -6.75 -2.81
CA SER A 221 0.93 -7.84 -3.37
C SER A 221 1.49 -8.34 -4.71
N PRO A 222 2.75 -8.84 -4.73
CA PRO A 222 3.38 -9.32 -5.96
C PRO A 222 2.70 -10.58 -6.50
N LYS A 223 3.00 -10.93 -7.76
CA LYS A 223 2.63 -12.22 -8.35
C LYS A 223 3.31 -13.40 -7.63
N LEU A 224 4.53 -13.19 -7.13
CA LEU A 224 5.27 -14.15 -6.32
C LEU A 224 6.04 -13.43 -5.20
N TYR A 225 5.80 -13.87 -3.97
CA TYR A 225 6.55 -13.49 -2.78
C TYR A 225 7.43 -14.64 -2.31
N PHE A 226 8.74 -14.50 -2.47
CA PHE A 226 9.72 -15.50 -2.07
C PHE A 226 10.23 -15.18 -0.66
N SER A 227 9.82 -15.94 0.33
CA SER A 227 10.15 -15.72 1.75
C SER A 227 11.33 -16.58 2.16
N LEU A 228 12.48 -15.95 2.44
CA LEU A 228 13.73 -16.60 2.78
C LEU A 228 14.09 -16.38 4.26
N GLY A 229 13.96 -17.41 5.09
CA GLY A 229 14.31 -17.37 6.51
C GLY A 229 13.48 -16.40 7.34
N ILE A 230 12.24 -16.16 6.94
CA ILE A 230 11.24 -15.33 7.64
C ILE A 230 10.35 -16.24 8.48
N SER A 231 10.13 -15.88 9.75
CA SER A 231 9.32 -16.69 10.67
C SER A 231 7.83 -16.65 10.41
N GLY A 232 7.31 -15.57 9.81
CA GLY A 232 5.87 -15.39 9.61
C GLY A 232 5.16 -14.72 10.79
N ALA A 233 5.85 -13.84 11.52
CA ALA A 233 5.21 -13.00 12.51
C ALA A 233 4.06 -12.18 11.86
N ILE A 234 2.93 -12.03 12.58
CA ILE A 234 1.71 -11.37 12.08
C ILE A 234 2.01 -10.00 11.48
N GLN A 235 2.91 -9.24 12.09
CA GLN A 235 3.30 -7.91 11.61
C GLN A 235 3.92 -7.94 10.21
N HIS A 236 4.66 -9.00 9.87
CA HIS A 236 5.21 -9.20 8.54
C HIS A 236 4.14 -9.71 7.56
N VAL A 237 3.37 -10.70 7.99
CA VAL A 237 2.31 -11.32 7.19
C VAL A 237 1.29 -10.30 6.70
N VAL A 238 0.87 -9.35 7.54
CA VAL A 238 -0.04 -8.26 7.15
C VAL A 238 0.48 -7.48 5.95
N GLY A 239 1.80 -7.33 5.81
CA GLY A 239 2.42 -6.59 4.71
C GLY A 239 2.53 -7.38 3.40
N MET A 240 2.31 -8.71 3.37
CA MET A 240 2.55 -9.52 2.16
C MET A 240 1.48 -10.56 1.85
N LYS A 241 0.52 -10.77 2.71
CA LYS A 241 -0.53 -11.79 2.54
C LYS A 241 -1.43 -11.60 1.31
N GLY A 242 -1.40 -10.40 0.69
CA GLY A 242 -2.07 -10.11 -0.57
C GLY A 242 -1.33 -10.65 -1.80
N SER A 243 -0.15 -11.25 -1.63
CA SER A 243 0.61 -11.86 -2.72
C SER A 243 -0.18 -12.99 -3.39
N LYS A 244 -0.07 -13.10 -4.72
CA LYS A 244 -0.79 -14.11 -5.48
C LYS A 244 -0.28 -15.54 -5.20
N ASN A 245 1.04 -15.68 -5.02
CA ASN A 245 1.69 -16.92 -4.60
C ASN A 245 2.77 -16.60 -3.56
N ILE A 246 2.88 -17.43 -2.56
CA ILE A 246 3.89 -17.33 -1.49
C ILE A 246 4.70 -18.61 -1.49
N LEU A 247 6.02 -18.48 -1.73
CA LEU A 247 6.96 -19.58 -1.54
C LEU A 247 7.84 -19.26 -0.33
N ALA A 248 7.91 -20.17 0.63
CA ALA A 248 8.67 -19.99 1.85
C ALA A 248 9.75 -21.05 2.02
N ILE A 249 10.96 -20.62 2.34
CA ILE A 249 12.07 -21.51 2.77
C ILE A 249 12.44 -21.15 4.20
N ASN A 250 12.40 -22.15 5.09
CA ASN A 250 12.81 -22.00 6.48
C ASN A 250 13.40 -23.33 7.01
N LYS A 251 14.36 -23.25 7.93
CA LYS A 251 14.89 -24.44 8.66
C LYS A 251 13.92 -24.95 9.72
N ASP A 252 13.11 -24.05 10.30
CA ASP A 252 12.12 -24.35 11.32
C ASP A 252 10.83 -24.84 10.64
N GLU A 253 10.51 -26.12 10.81
CA GLU A 253 9.31 -26.75 10.25
C GLU A 253 8.00 -26.20 10.83
N ASP A 254 8.06 -25.64 12.05
CA ASP A 254 6.93 -25.04 12.76
C ASP A 254 6.82 -23.51 12.49
N ALA A 255 7.60 -22.97 11.56
CA ALA A 255 7.56 -21.54 11.27
C ALA A 255 6.16 -21.11 10.78
N PRO A 256 5.50 -20.12 11.43
CA PRO A 256 4.16 -19.68 11.07
C PRO A 256 3.98 -19.23 9.61
N ILE A 257 5.08 -18.88 8.92
CA ILE A 257 5.05 -18.52 7.50
C ILE A 257 4.49 -19.64 6.62
N PHE A 258 4.68 -20.90 7.03
CA PHE A 258 4.20 -22.06 6.29
C PHE A 258 2.68 -22.21 6.33
N GLU A 259 1.99 -21.64 7.32
CA GLU A 259 0.52 -21.64 7.37
C GLU A 259 -0.14 -20.87 6.23
N ILE A 260 0.61 -19.92 5.63
CA ILE A 260 0.11 -19.06 4.54
C ILE A 260 0.85 -19.27 3.22
N ALA A 261 1.86 -20.13 3.20
CA ALA A 261 2.65 -20.40 2.00
C ALA A 261 1.93 -21.37 1.06
N ASP A 262 1.87 -21.06 -0.23
CA ASP A 262 1.42 -22.00 -1.27
C ASP A 262 2.45 -23.10 -1.50
N TYR A 263 3.73 -22.76 -1.31
CA TYR A 263 4.87 -23.68 -1.41
C TYR A 263 5.76 -23.55 -0.18
N ALA A 264 5.89 -24.64 0.59
CA ALA A 264 6.71 -24.71 1.79
C ALA A 264 7.93 -25.60 1.53
N VAL A 265 9.13 -25.07 1.79
CA VAL A 265 10.40 -25.81 1.68
C VAL A 265 11.11 -25.77 3.03
N ILE A 266 11.19 -26.91 3.68
CA ILE A 266 11.94 -27.07 4.94
C ILE A 266 13.37 -27.39 4.60
N GLY A 267 14.31 -26.51 4.98
CA GLY A 267 15.73 -26.73 4.71
C GLY A 267 16.61 -25.51 4.90
N ASP A 268 17.90 -25.71 4.67
CA ASP A 268 18.89 -24.64 4.74
C ASP A 268 18.84 -23.76 3.48
N LEU A 269 18.44 -22.51 3.67
CA LEU A 269 18.39 -21.55 2.54
C LEU A 269 19.76 -21.29 1.92
N LEU A 270 20.85 -21.42 2.71
CA LEU A 270 22.22 -21.22 2.21
C LEU A 270 22.68 -22.35 1.29
N GLU A 271 22.07 -23.54 1.40
CA GLU A 271 22.29 -24.66 0.46
C GLU A 271 21.31 -24.63 -0.73
N ILE A 272 20.06 -24.21 -0.50
CA ILE A 272 18.99 -24.27 -1.48
C ILE A 272 19.08 -23.10 -2.48
N VAL A 273 19.28 -21.87 -1.99
CA VAL A 273 19.23 -20.67 -2.82
C VAL A 273 20.28 -20.68 -3.93
N PRO A 274 21.57 -21.05 -3.69
CA PRO A 274 22.56 -21.12 -4.76
C PRO A 274 22.18 -22.10 -5.87
N LYS A 275 21.69 -23.28 -5.51
CA LYS A 275 21.25 -24.30 -6.51
C LYS A 275 20.05 -23.84 -7.30
N LEU A 276 19.09 -23.22 -6.63
CA LEU A 276 17.90 -22.67 -7.28
C LEU A 276 18.28 -21.55 -8.25
N THR A 277 19.21 -20.68 -7.86
CA THR A 277 19.73 -19.61 -8.72
C THR A 277 20.41 -20.17 -9.97
N GLU A 278 21.19 -21.24 -9.84
CA GLU A 278 21.84 -21.94 -10.95
C GLU A 278 20.79 -22.53 -11.92
N GLU A 279 19.78 -23.22 -11.41
CA GLU A 279 18.72 -23.81 -12.23
C GLU A 279 17.87 -22.77 -12.97
N ILE A 280 17.56 -21.65 -12.32
CA ILE A 280 16.85 -20.53 -12.96
C ILE A 280 17.68 -19.95 -14.11
N ASN A 281 18.99 -19.76 -13.91
CA ASN A 281 19.86 -19.24 -14.95
C ASN A 281 20.05 -20.22 -16.13
N ASN A 282 20.04 -21.52 -15.85
CA ASN A 282 20.15 -22.56 -16.88
C ASN A 282 18.84 -22.73 -17.70
N SER A 283 17.70 -22.26 -17.15
CA SER A 283 16.38 -22.38 -17.80
C SER A 283 16.01 -21.17 -18.69
N LYS A 284 16.83 -20.12 -18.70
CA LYS A 284 16.67 -18.95 -19.56
C LYS A 284 17.31 -19.15 -20.91
#